data_77417d09b03226269d24e2a28d633d91
#
_entry.id   77417d09b03226269d24e2a28d633d91
#
_cell.length_a   1.000
_cell.length_b   1.000
_cell.length_c   1.000
_cell.angle_alpha   90.00
_cell.angle_beta   90.00
_cell.angle_gamma   90.00
#
_symmetry.space_group_name_H-M   'P 1'
#
loop_
_entity.id
_entity.type
_entity.pdbx_description
1 polymer ?
#
loop_
_entity_poly.entity_id
_entity_poly.type
_entity_poly.pdbx_seq_one_letter_code
_entity_poly.pdbx_strand_id
1 'polypeptide(L)'
;MVANAPTAKEPLINKLKGALRSGVMDMFAALLQIKNYKLFVANMFLLGMGIAVTVPYLVLFATKDLGMTTNQYGLLLASAAISQFTVNSIIARFSDTHHFNRKIIIILALLMGALGFSIYFFVDTIWLFILLYAIFQGLFAPAMPQLYASARESINVSSSKDRAQFANTVLRSMFSLGFLFGPFIGAQLIGLKGYAGLFGGTISIILFTLVLQVFFL
;
A
#
# COMPACT_ATOMS: atom_id res chain seq x y z
N MET A 1 16.24 21.70 53.39
CA MET A 1 16.78 21.25 52.10
C MET A 1 16.79 19.73 52.11
N VAL A 2 15.77 19.11 51.48
CA VAL A 2 15.71 17.65 51.34
C VAL A 2 16.29 17.35 49.95
N ALA A 3 17.50 16.81 49.91
CA ALA A 3 18.10 16.34 48.66
C ALA A 3 17.39 15.08 48.21
N ASN A 4 16.66 15.15 47.10
CA ASN A 4 16.11 13.99 46.42
C ASN A 4 17.25 13.10 45.91
N ALA A 5 17.52 12.00 46.63
CA ALA A 5 18.40 10.95 46.15
C ALA A 5 17.77 10.31 44.90
N PRO A 6 18.51 10.15 43.78
CA PRO A 6 17.99 9.49 42.60
C PRO A 6 17.58 8.06 42.95
N THR A 7 16.32 7.72 42.71
CA THR A 7 15.81 6.38 43.02
C THR A 7 16.59 5.36 42.18
N ALA A 8 17.03 4.26 42.81
CA ALA A 8 17.81 3.17 42.18
C ALA A 8 17.17 2.56 40.87
N LYS A 9 15.95 2.95 40.53
CA LYS A 9 15.22 2.55 39.34
C LYS A 9 15.63 3.32 38.06
N GLU A 10 16.12 4.58 38.19
CA GLU A 10 16.48 5.39 37.00
C GLU A 10 17.66 4.82 36.19
N PRO A 11 18.79 4.39 36.81
CA PRO A 11 19.92 3.85 36.07
C PRO A 11 19.56 2.50 35.39
N LEU A 12 18.71 1.70 35.99
CA LEU A 12 18.21 0.43 35.40
C LEU A 12 17.34 0.68 34.19
N ILE A 13 16.42 1.64 34.27
CA ILE A 13 15.53 2.03 33.14
C ILE A 13 16.35 2.57 31.97
N ASN A 14 17.38 3.39 32.26
CA ASN A 14 18.24 3.96 31.22
C ASN A 14 19.11 2.88 30.54
N LYS A 15 19.60 1.90 31.29
CA LYS A 15 20.35 0.75 30.79
C LYS A 15 19.47 -0.16 29.92
N LEU A 16 18.21 -0.41 30.32
CA LEU A 16 17.23 -1.16 29.54
C LEU A 16 16.86 -0.43 28.27
N LYS A 17 16.61 0.87 28.33
CA LYS A 17 16.35 1.69 27.14
C LYS A 17 17.53 1.69 26.17
N GLY A 18 18.76 1.77 26.66
CA GLY A 18 19.96 1.68 25.82
C GLY A 18 20.10 0.32 25.13
N ALA A 19 19.91 -0.77 25.88
CA ALA A 19 19.96 -2.13 25.32
C ALA A 19 18.82 -2.41 24.32
N LEU A 20 17.62 -1.93 24.58
CA LEU A 20 16.51 -2.03 23.62
C LEU A 20 16.77 -1.22 22.34
N ARG A 21 17.32 -0.01 22.50
CA ARG A 21 17.64 0.85 21.35
C ARG A 21 18.75 0.26 20.48
N SER A 22 19.83 -0.28 21.07
CA SER A 22 20.88 -0.96 20.31
C SER A 22 20.35 -2.21 19.60
N GLY A 23 19.58 -3.05 20.29
CA GLY A 23 18.97 -4.25 19.69
C GLY A 23 18.04 -3.94 18.51
N VAL A 24 17.22 -2.89 18.62
CA VAL A 24 16.35 -2.45 17.52
C VAL A 24 17.17 -1.91 16.34
N MET A 25 18.21 -1.10 16.61
CA MET A 25 19.08 -0.58 15.53
C MET A 25 19.83 -1.69 14.81
N ASP A 26 20.33 -2.68 15.55
CA ASP A 26 21.00 -3.86 14.96
C ASP A 26 20.02 -4.69 14.10
N MET A 27 18.77 -4.81 14.54
CA MET A 27 17.71 -5.45 13.73
C MET A 27 17.45 -4.67 12.44
N PHE A 28 17.32 -3.34 12.49
CA PHE A 28 17.16 -2.53 11.29
C PHE A 28 18.36 -2.66 10.34
N ALA A 29 19.59 -2.58 10.87
CA ALA A 29 20.79 -2.75 10.07
C ALA A 29 20.84 -4.13 9.37
N ALA A 30 20.42 -5.19 10.06
CA ALA A 30 20.32 -6.52 9.51
C ALA A 30 19.24 -6.63 8.41
N LEU A 31 18.11 -5.93 8.52
CA LEU A 31 17.08 -5.90 7.48
C LEU A 31 17.59 -5.26 6.18
N LEU A 32 18.42 -4.23 6.30
CA LEU A 32 18.97 -3.54 5.12
C LEU A 32 19.95 -4.40 4.32
N GLN A 33 20.43 -5.51 4.90
CA GLN A 33 21.29 -6.51 4.21
C GLN A 33 20.47 -7.55 3.44
N ILE A 34 19.16 -7.66 3.68
CA ILE A 34 18.30 -8.56 2.91
C ILE A 34 18.18 -8.04 1.49
N LYS A 35 18.39 -8.93 0.52
CA LYS A 35 18.29 -8.59 -0.91
C LYS A 35 16.95 -7.92 -1.22
N ASN A 36 17.01 -6.74 -1.86
CA ASN A 36 15.87 -5.95 -2.30
C ASN A 36 14.92 -5.45 -1.19
N TYR A 37 15.24 -5.62 0.11
CA TYR A 37 14.34 -5.25 1.19
C TYR A 37 13.98 -3.76 1.18
N LYS A 38 14.93 -2.88 0.88
CA LYS A 38 14.69 -1.43 0.73
C LYS A 38 13.64 -1.12 -0.33
N LEU A 39 13.64 -1.88 -1.41
CA LEU A 39 12.68 -1.72 -2.50
C LEU A 39 11.29 -2.21 -2.10
N PHE A 40 11.19 -3.32 -1.37
CA PHE A 40 9.92 -3.76 -0.81
C PHE A 40 9.33 -2.72 0.14
N VAL A 41 10.15 -2.13 1.01
CA VAL A 41 9.73 -1.05 1.92
C VAL A 41 9.23 0.17 1.15
N ALA A 42 9.98 0.62 0.13
CA ALA A 42 9.57 1.74 -0.73
C ALA A 42 8.27 1.44 -1.50
N ASN A 43 8.16 0.25 -2.10
CA ASN A 43 6.95 -0.16 -2.81
C ASN A 43 5.72 -0.23 -1.88
N MET A 44 5.87 -0.72 -0.64
CA MET A 44 4.79 -0.75 0.34
C MET A 44 4.31 0.66 0.71
N PHE A 45 5.26 1.56 0.95
CA PHE A 45 4.94 2.96 1.24
C PHE A 45 4.20 3.62 0.08
N LEU A 46 4.72 3.50 -1.14
CA LEU A 46 4.14 4.08 -2.35
C LEU A 46 2.77 3.48 -2.67
N LEU A 47 2.59 2.17 -2.51
CA LEU A 47 1.32 1.50 -2.73
C LEU A 47 0.26 1.98 -1.73
N GLY A 48 0.61 2.06 -0.44
CA GLY A 48 -0.28 2.60 0.60
C GLY A 48 -0.67 4.05 0.31
N MET A 49 0.29 4.88 -0.08
CA MET A 49 0.07 6.27 -0.45
C MET A 49 -0.81 6.39 -1.70
N GLY A 50 -0.50 5.65 -2.78
CA GLY A 50 -1.25 5.69 -4.02
C GLY A 50 -2.72 5.31 -3.85
N ILE A 51 -3.02 4.31 -3.02
CA ILE A 51 -4.40 3.94 -2.69
C ILE A 51 -5.08 5.06 -1.89
N ALA A 52 -4.42 5.58 -0.86
CA ALA A 52 -5.02 6.52 0.08
C ALA A 52 -5.19 7.94 -0.47
N VAL A 53 -4.44 8.33 -1.50
CA VAL A 53 -4.60 9.63 -2.16
C VAL A 53 -6.04 9.84 -2.64
N THR A 54 -6.68 8.81 -3.19
CA THR A 54 -8.02 8.92 -3.80
C THR A 54 -9.16 8.55 -2.86
N VAL A 55 -8.95 7.61 -1.93
CA VAL A 55 -10.01 7.00 -1.11
C VAL A 55 -10.95 8.01 -0.44
N PRO A 56 -10.49 9.04 0.29
CA PRO A 56 -11.40 9.97 0.98
C PRO A 56 -12.14 10.92 0.02
N TYR A 57 -11.63 11.11 -1.19
CA TYR A 57 -12.18 12.03 -2.18
C TYR A 57 -13.10 11.35 -3.18
N LEU A 58 -13.10 10.02 -3.22
CA LEU A 58 -13.91 9.23 -4.14
C LEU A 58 -15.42 9.52 -3.95
N VAL A 59 -15.88 9.61 -2.71
CA VAL A 59 -17.28 9.92 -2.42
C VAL A 59 -17.68 11.30 -2.93
N LEU A 60 -16.79 12.30 -2.78
CA LEU A 60 -17.06 13.66 -3.25
C LEU A 60 -17.12 13.71 -4.78
N PHE A 61 -16.18 13.06 -5.46
CA PHE A 61 -16.19 12.95 -6.92
C PHE A 61 -17.45 12.22 -7.42
N ALA A 62 -17.74 11.04 -6.85
CA ALA A 62 -18.89 10.24 -7.27
C ALA A 62 -20.22 10.97 -7.09
N THR A 63 -20.41 11.66 -5.95
CA THR A 63 -21.69 12.32 -5.65
C THR A 63 -21.83 13.73 -6.23
N LYS A 64 -20.74 14.50 -6.29
CA LYS A 64 -20.80 15.91 -6.74
C LYS A 64 -20.50 16.09 -8.22
N ASP A 65 -19.55 15.34 -8.77
CA ASP A 65 -19.16 15.47 -10.19
C ASP A 65 -19.91 14.49 -11.08
N LEU A 66 -20.01 13.21 -10.70
CA LEU A 66 -20.78 12.22 -11.46
C LEU A 66 -22.27 12.21 -11.14
N GLY A 67 -22.72 12.92 -10.08
CA GLY A 67 -24.13 12.99 -9.70
C GLY A 67 -24.71 11.66 -9.18
N MET A 68 -23.88 10.76 -8.65
CA MET A 68 -24.34 9.49 -8.10
C MET A 68 -25.21 9.70 -6.85
N THR A 69 -26.30 8.96 -6.77
CA THR A 69 -27.06 8.82 -5.53
C THR A 69 -26.28 7.98 -4.50
N THR A 70 -26.64 8.08 -3.23
CA THR A 70 -26.06 7.27 -2.14
C THR A 70 -26.13 5.77 -2.44
N ASN A 71 -27.25 5.29 -3.03
CA ASN A 71 -27.43 3.89 -3.39
C ASN A 71 -26.48 3.47 -4.51
N GLN A 72 -26.30 4.30 -5.53
CA GLN A 72 -25.36 4.03 -6.63
C GLN A 72 -23.90 4.01 -6.13
N TYR A 73 -23.55 4.92 -5.22
CA TYR A 73 -22.24 4.89 -4.58
C TYR A 73 -22.04 3.63 -3.72
N GLY A 74 -23.08 3.22 -2.98
CA GLY A 74 -23.06 1.95 -2.25
C GLY A 74 -22.85 0.75 -3.18
N LEU A 75 -23.51 0.74 -4.35
CA LEU A 75 -23.35 -0.30 -5.37
C LEU A 75 -21.93 -0.29 -5.97
N LEU A 76 -21.36 0.90 -6.21
CA LEU A 76 -19.97 1.07 -6.64
C LEU A 76 -19.00 0.34 -5.70
N LEU A 77 -19.11 0.62 -4.39
CA LEU A 77 -18.23 0.02 -3.38
C LEU A 77 -18.47 -1.49 -3.25
N ALA A 78 -19.73 -1.94 -3.24
CA ALA A 78 -20.07 -3.35 -3.13
C ALA A 78 -19.57 -4.16 -4.32
N SER A 79 -19.77 -3.67 -5.54
CA SER A 79 -19.29 -4.33 -6.76
C SER A 79 -17.77 -4.42 -6.80
N ALA A 80 -17.08 -3.36 -6.41
CA ALA A 80 -15.62 -3.36 -6.28
C ALA A 80 -15.14 -4.36 -5.23
N ALA A 81 -15.77 -4.43 -4.06
CA ALA A 81 -15.41 -5.38 -3.00
C ALA A 81 -15.58 -6.84 -3.46
N ILE A 82 -16.69 -7.16 -4.14
CA ILE A 82 -16.94 -8.49 -4.69
C ILE A 82 -15.87 -8.84 -5.75
N SER A 83 -15.57 -7.91 -6.64
CA SER A 83 -14.55 -8.10 -7.67
C SER A 83 -13.16 -8.32 -7.07
N GLN A 84 -12.76 -7.48 -6.09
CA GLN A 84 -11.49 -7.61 -5.39
C GLN A 84 -11.37 -8.96 -4.66
N PHE A 85 -12.41 -9.38 -3.96
CA PHE A 85 -12.44 -10.68 -3.28
C PHE A 85 -12.29 -11.83 -4.27
N THR A 86 -13.05 -11.79 -5.37
CA THR A 86 -13.03 -12.84 -6.39
C THR A 86 -11.67 -12.95 -7.06
N VAL A 87 -11.13 -11.83 -7.55
CA VAL A 87 -9.83 -11.81 -8.23
C VAL A 87 -8.70 -12.21 -7.30
N ASN A 88 -8.68 -11.69 -6.06
CA ASN A 88 -7.68 -12.08 -5.06
C ASN A 88 -7.72 -13.58 -4.77
N SER A 89 -8.93 -14.17 -4.63
CA SER A 89 -9.08 -15.59 -4.36
C SER A 89 -8.59 -16.46 -5.52
N ILE A 90 -8.89 -16.07 -6.76
CA ILE A 90 -8.42 -16.76 -7.96
C ILE A 90 -6.90 -16.67 -8.06
N ILE A 91 -6.33 -15.46 -7.95
CA ILE A 91 -4.89 -15.25 -8.08
C ILE A 91 -4.11 -15.95 -6.96
N ALA A 92 -4.62 -15.96 -5.72
CA ALA A 92 -4.00 -16.69 -4.62
C ALA A 92 -3.91 -18.20 -4.93
N ARG A 93 -5.01 -18.81 -5.37
CA ARG A 93 -5.01 -20.23 -5.77
C ARG A 93 -4.02 -20.52 -6.89
N PHE A 94 -4.01 -19.70 -7.94
CA PHE A 94 -3.09 -19.87 -9.06
C PHE A 94 -1.63 -19.69 -8.64
N SER A 95 -1.34 -18.69 -7.84
CA SER A 95 0.02 -18.40 -7.36
C SER A 95 0.58 -19.50 -6.47
N ASP A 96 -0.27 -20.17 -5.69
CA ASP A 96 0.15 -21.21 -4.75
C ASP A 96 0.28 -22.59 -5.44
N THR A 97 -0.49 -22.86 -6.49
CA THR A 97 -0.48 -24.16 -7.19
C THR A 97 0.50 -24.24 -8.37
N HIS A 98 0.72 -23.14 -9.03
CA HIS A 98 1.60 -23.08 -10.21
C HIS A 98 2.71 -22.08 -9.91
N HIS A 99 3.92 -22.42 -9.68
CA HIS A 99 5.08 -21.55 -9.42
C HIS A 99 5.12 -20.30 -10.33
N PHE A 100 4.05 -19.51 -10.29
CA PHE A 100 3.89 -18.33 -11.13
C PHE A 100 4.80 -17.22 -10.61
N ASN A 101 5.47 -16.53 -11.51
CA ASN A 101 6.33 -15.42 -11.13
C ASN A 101 5.50 -14.27 -10.53
N ARG A 102 5.54 -14.12 -9.20
CA ARG A 102 4.80 -13.08 -8.46
C ARG A 102 5.09 -11.66 -8.98
N LYS A 103 6.31 -11.43 -9.48
CA LYS A 103 6.69 -10.16 -10.09
C LYS A 103 5.76 -9.78 -11.25
N ILE A 104 5.44 -10.74 -12.13
CA ILE A 104 4.53 -10.50 -13.28
C ILE A 104 3.13 -10.13 -12.78
N ILE A 105 2.61 -10.85 -11.78
CA ILE A 105 1.29 -10.57 -11.21
C ILE A 105 1.25 -9.15 -10.63
N ILE A 106 2.28 -8.74 -9.89
CA ILE A 106 2.36 -7.39 -9.31
C ILE A 106 2.41 -6.33 -10.41
N ILE A 107 3.22 -6.53 -11.44
CA ILE A 107 3.34 -5.61 -12.58
C ILE A 107 2.00 -5.45 -13.30
N LEU A 108 1.32 -6.56 -13.61
CA LEU A 108 0.01 -6.52 -14.27
C LEU A 108 -1.05 -5.85 -13.38
N ALA A 109 -1.07 -6.17 -12.09
CA ALA A 109 -2.00 -5.55 -11.16
C ALA A 109 -1.77 -4.03 -11.04
N LEU A 110 -0.52 -3.56 -10.94
CA LEU A 110 -0.20 -2.13 -10.91
C LEU A 110 -0.59 -1.44 -12.22
N LEU A 111 -0.37 -2.09 -13.37
CA LEU A 111 -0.79 -1.57 -14.66
C LEU A 111 -2.31 -1.43 -14.73
N MET A 112 -3.06 -2.45 -14.28
CA MET A 112 -4.52 -2.39 -14.21
C MET A 112 -5.00 -1.32 -13.25
N GLY A 113 -4.28 -1.08 -12.15
CA GLY A 113 -4.55 0.05 -11.24
C GLY A 113 -4.39 1.40 -11.94
N ALA A 114 -3.29 1.63 -12.64
CA ALA A 114 -3.07 2.88 -13.40
C ALA A 114 -4.13 3.10 -14.47
N LEU A 115 -4.49 2.06 -15.23
CA LEU A 115 -5.58 2.10 -16.21
C LEU A 115 -6.94 2.35 -15.53
N GLY A 116 -7.19 1.73 -14.38
CA GLY A 116 -8.40 1.92 -13.61
C GLY A 116 -8.58 3.37 -13.14
N PHE A 117 -7.52 4.02 -12.71
CA PHE A 117 -7.60 5.45 -12.38
C PHE A 117 -7.72 6.35 -13.63
N SER A 118 -7.38 5.86 -14.82
CA SER A 118 -7.58 6.64 -16.04
C SER A 118 -9.05 6.76 -16.44
N ILE A 119 -9.94 5.85 -16.03
CA ILE A 119 -11.38 5.91 -16.35
C ILE A 119 -12.04 7.19 -15.82
N TYR A 120 -11.49 7.78 -14.73
CA TYR A 120 -12.01 9.01 -14.13
C TYR A 120 -11.93 10.23 -15.07
N PHE A 121 -11.14 10.15 -16.13
CA PHE A 121 -11.00 11.22 -17.13
C PHE A 121 -11.93 11.09 -18.33
N PHE A 122 -12.49 9.87 -18.56
CA PHE A 122 -13.15 9.56 -19.84
C PHE A 122 -14.57 9.02 -19.69
N VAL A 123 -15.00 8.70 -18.47
CA VAL A 123 -16.27 8.00 -18.23
C VAL A 123 -17.20 8.85 -17.38
N ASP A 124 -18.23 9.40 -18.04
CA ASP A 124 -19.27 10.22 -17.41
C ASP A 124 -20.56 9.43 -17.12
N THR A 125 -20.72 8.25 -17.72
CA THR A 125 -21.91 7.41 -17.53
C THR A 125 -21.78 6.60 -16.25
N ILE A 126 -22.68 6.81 -15.28
CA ILE A 126 -22.65 6.21 -13.94
C ILE A 126 -22.54 4.68 -14.01
N TRP A 127 -23.36 4.02 -14.80
CA TRP A 127 -23.38 2.55 -14.87
C TRP A 127 -22.11 1.97 -15.49
N LEU A 128 -21.59 2.63 -16.52
CA LEU A 128 -20.32 2.24 -17.13
C LEU A 128 -19.16 2.48 -16.14
N PHE A 129 -19.21 3.58 -15.40
CA PHE A 129 -18.22 3.87 -14.38
C PHE A 129 -18.20 2.80 -13.27
N ILE A 130 -19.40 2.40 -12.75
CA ILE A 130 -19.50 1.34 -11.73
C ILE A 130 -18.91 0.02 -12.26
N LEU A 131 -19.24 -0.36 -13.50
CA LEU A 131 -18.76 -1.58 -14.11
C LEU A 131 -17.22 -1.58 -14.26
N LEU A 132 -16.68 -0.53 -14.87
CA LEU A 132 -15.24 -0.41 -15.10
C LEU A 132 -14.47 -0.28 -13.81
N TYR A 133 -14.98 0.50 -12.86
CA TYR A 133 -14.39 0.62 -11.51
C TYR A 133 -14.28 -0.75 -10.83
N ALA A 134 -15.35 -1.53 -10.83
CA ALA A 134 -15.34 -2.88 -10.25
C ALA A 134 -14.30 -3.79 -10.92
N ILE A 135 -14.23 -3.78 -12.26
CA ILE A 135 -13.27 -4.60 -13.01
C ILE A 135 -11.83 -4.20 -12.67
N PHE A 136 -11.49 -2.93 -12.81
CA PHE A 136 -10.11 -2.48 -12.62
C PHE A 136 -9.66 -2.53 -11.17
N GLN A 137 -10.54 -2.22 -10.21
CA GLN A 137 -10.23 -2.38 -8.79
C GLN A 137 -10.04 -3.85 -8.41
N GLY A 138 -10.80 -4.75 -9.00
CA GLY A 138 -10.59 -6.19 -8.86
C GLY A 138 -9.23 -6.63 -9.38
N LEU A 139 -8.87 -6.21 -10.59
CA LEU A 139 -7.58 -6.56 -11.22
C LEU A 139 -6.38 -5.92 -10.54
N PHE A 140 -6.55 -4.76 -9.91
CA PHE A 140 -5.52 -4.08 -9.12
C PHE A 140 -5.31 -4.72 -7.73
N ALA A 141 -6.35 -5.30 -7.15
CA ALA A 141 -6.35 -5.82 -5.78
C ALA A 141 -5.21 -6.80 -5.44
N PRO A 142 -4.75 -7.70 -6.34
CA PRO A 142 -3.63 -8.61 -6.06
C PRO A 142 -2.28 -7.92 -5.83
N ALA A 143 -2.10 -6.66 -6.21
CA ALA A 143 -0.82 -5.96 -6.07
C ALA A 143 -0.27 -6.04 -4.64
N MET A 144 -1.09 -5.71 -3.65
CA MET A 144 -0.67 -5.68 -2.24
C MET A 144 -0.33 -7.07 -1.68
N PRO A 145 -1.22 -8.09 -1.72
CA PRO A 145 -0.91 -9.40 -1.17
C PRO A 145 0.25 -10.10 -1.89
N GLN A 146 0.40 -9.93 -3.20
CA GLN A 146 1.52 -10.51 -3.94
C GLN A 146 2.84 -9.81 -3.62
N LEU A 147 2.84 -8.49 -3.40
CA LEU A 147 4.03 -7.77 -2.94
C LEU A 147 4.46 -8.24 -1.54
N TYR A 148 3.49 -8.44 -0.61
CA TYR A 148 3.78 -9.03 0.70
C TYR A 148 4.34 -10.45 0.59
N ALA A 149 3.76 -11.30 -0.25
CA ALA A 149 4.21 -12.66 -0.43
C ALA A 149 5.64 -12.71 -0.99
N SER A 150 5.94 -11.89 -1.99
CA SER A 150 7.28 -11.77 -2.58
C SER A 150 8.32 -11.28 -1.56
N ALA A 151 7.99 -10.26 -0.78
CA ALA A 151 8.85 -9.76 0.29
C ALA A 151 9.10 -10.83 1.36
N ARG A 152 8.05 -11.56 1.77
CA ARG A 152 8.14 -12.64 2.76
C ARG A 152 9.01 -13.79 2.29
N GLU A 153 8.94 -14.17 1.02
CA GLU A 153 9.85 -15.18 0.43
C GLU A 153 11.32 -14.75 0.54
N SER A 154 11.63 -13.52 0.15
CA SER A 154 12.99 -12.97 0.24
C SER A 154 13.50 -12.89 1.68
N ILE A 155 12.64 -12.55 2.63
CA ILE A 155 12.97 -12.47 4.06
C ILE A 155 13.21 -13.87 4.63
N ASN A 156 12.36 -14.85 4.35
CA ASN A 156 12.45 -16.19 4.91
C ASN A 156 13.71 -16.94 4.46
N VAL A 157 14.18 -16.68 3.25
CA VAL A 157 15.45 -17.27 2.75
C VAL A 157 16.67 -16.68 3.48
N SER A 158 16.58 -15.44 3.93
CA SER A 158 17.76 -14.67 4.40
C SER A 158 17.81 -14.47 5.92
N SER A 159 16.78 -14.90 6.70
CA SER A 159 16.62 -14.43 8.08
C SER A 159 16.14 -15.50 9.06
N SER A 160 16.51 -15.34 10.34
CA SER A 160 15.89 -16.07 11.46
C SER A 160 14.42 -15.68 11.65
N LYS A 161 13.62 -16.52 12.35
CA LYS A 161 12.18 -16.29 12.59
C LYS A 161 11.88 -14.90 13.19
N ASP A 162 12.67 -14.47 14.17
CA ASP A 162 12.46 -13.18 14.86
C ASP A 162 12.70 -12.00 13.92
N ARG A 163 13.75 -12.08 13.09
CA ARG A 163 14.02 -11.08 12.06
C ARG A 163 12.93 -11.03 10.99
N ALA A 164 12.43 -12.19 10.58
CA ALA A 164 11.33 -12.27 9.61
C ALA A 164 10.04 -11.62 10.15
N GLN A 165 9.72 -11.82 11.43
CA GLN A 165 8.57 -11.19 12.06
C GLN A 165 8.74 -9.66 12.13
N PHE A 166 9.91 -9.18 12.53
CA PHE A 166 10.21 -7.75 12.57
C PHE A 166 10.16 -7.12 11.18
N ALA A 167 10.75 -7.77 10.18
CA ALA A 167 10.71 -7.32 8.78
C ALA A 167 9.27 -7.16 8.26
N ASN A 168 8.40 -8.13 8.51
CA ASN A 168 6.99 -8.06 8.14
C ASN A 168 6.27 -6.90 8.85
N THR A 169 6.61 -6.64 10.11
CA THR A 169 6.05 -5.51 10.88
C THR A 169 6.46 -4.18 10.25
N VAL A 170 7.73 -4.02 9.87
CA VAL A 170 8.23 -2.82 9.17
C VAL A 170 7.50 -2.61 7.84
N LEU A 171 7.31 -3.66 7.04
CA LEU A 171 6.57 -3.55 5.77
C LEU A 171 5.14 -3.06 5.97
N ARG A 172 4.42 -3.61 6.96
CA ARG A 172 3.06 -3.15 7.30
C ARG A 172 3.04 -1.71 7.78
N SER A 173 4.01 -1.34 8.62
CA SER A 173 4.13 0.04 9.11
C SER A 173 4.40 1.02 7.96
N MET A 174 5.21 0.65 6.97
CA MET A 174 5.47 1.50 5.81
C MET A 174 4.24 1.68 4.94
N PHE A 175 3.45 0.61 4.73
CA PHE A 175 2.15 0.73 4.06
C PHE A 175 1.21 1.69 4.81
N SER A 176 1.11 1.53 6.14
CA SER A 176 0.27 2.40 6.99
C SER A 176 0.74 3.85 6.98
N LEU A 177 2.06 4.08 6.97
CA LEU A 177 2.63 5.43 6.83
C LEU A 177 2.27 6.04 5.47
N GLY A 178 2.42 5.29 4.37
CA GLY A 178 1.98 5.75 3.05
C GLY A 178 0.50 6.10 3.06
N PHE A 179 -0.33 5.25 3.65
CA PHE A 179 -1.77 5.46 3.77
C PHE A 179 -2.11 6.72 4.60
N LEU A 180 -1.33 7.03 5.63
CA LEU A 180 -1.49 8.24 6.45
C LEU A 180 -1.22 9.53 5.65
N PHE A 181 -0.19 9.52 4.81
CA PHE A 181 0.17 10.70 4.00
C PHE A 181 -0.71 10.88 2.75
N GLY A 182 -1.34 9.82 2.28
CA GLY A 182 -2.17 9.84 1.07
C GLY A 182 -3.22 10.94 1.04
N PRO A 183 -4.11 11.07 2.03
CA PRO A 183 -5.15 12.10 2.05
C PRO A 183 -4.61 13.52 2.00
N PHE A 184 -3.48 13.78 2.69
CA PHE A 184 -2.83 15.09 2.65
C PHE A 184 -2.33 15.44 1.25
N ILE A 185 -1.66 14.49 0.59
CA ILE A 185 -1.21 14.66 -0.80
C ILE A 185 -2.40 14.84 -1.73
N GLY A 186 -3.47 14.04 -1.54
CA GLY A 186 -4.71 14.15 -2.30
C GLY A 186 -5.33 15.55 -2.20
N ALA A 187 -5.38 16.13 -1.00
CA ALA A 187 -5.87 17.50 -0.79
C ALA A 187 -5.05 18.53 -1.59
N GLN A 188 -3.71 18.41 -1.58
CA GLN A 188 -2.85 19.32 -2.32
C GLN A 188 -3.06 19.19 -3.83
N LEU A 189 -3.18 17.96 -4.34
CA LEU A 189 -3.42 17.69 -5.75
C LEU A 189 -4.75 18.25 -6.24
N ILE A 190 -5.82 18.12 -5.41
CA ILE A 190 -7.12 18.74 -5.69
C ILE A 190 -6.99 20.26 -5.71
N GLY A 191 -6.29 20.85 -4.74
CA GLY A 191 -6.08 22.30 -4.69
C GLY A 191 -5.34 22.87 -5.90
N LEU A 192 -4.45 22.08 -6.51
CA LEU A 192 -3.67 22.50 -7.68
C LEU A 192 -4.43 22.37 -9.01
N LYS A 193 -5.11 21.26 -9.26
CA LYS A 193 -5.74 20.93 -10.56
C LYS A 193 -7.07 20.19 -10.43
N GLY A 194 -7.77 20.35 -9.31
CA GLY A 194 -9.03 19.64 -9.08
C GLY A 194 -8.89 18.12 -9.08
N TYR A 195 -9.95 17.42 -9.46
CA TYR A 195 -9.93 15.96 -9.55
C TYR A 195 -8.98 15.42 -10.61
N ALA A 196 -8.72 16.17 -11.67
CA ALA A 196 -7.70 15.80 -12.67
C ALA A 196 -6.30 15.71 -12.03
N GLY A 197 -5.97 16.64 -11.11
CA GLY A 197 -4.74 16.57 -10.33
C GLY A 197 -4.69 15.34 -9.41
N LEU A 198 -5.81 15.05 -8.72
CA LEU A 198 -5.93 13.91 -7.83
C LEU A 198 -5.67 12.58 -8.55
N PHE A 199 -6.43 12.32 -9.63
CA PHE A 199 -6.32 11.05 -10.36
C PHE A 199 -5.00 10.94 -11.13
N GLY A 200 -4.55 12.02 -11.76
CA GLY A 200 -3.24 12.07 -12.43
C GLY A 200 -2.07 11.84 -11.47
N GLY A 201 -2.13 12.42 -10.28
CA GLY A 201 -1.16 12.17 -9.21
C GLY A 201 -1.17 10.72 -8.72
N THR A 202 -2.36 10.14 -8.53
CA THR A 202 -2.50 8.72 -8.17
C THR A 202 -1.91 7.80 -9.23
N ILE A 203 -2.23 8.04 -10.51
CA ILE A 203 -1.65 7.30 -11.64
C ILE A 203 -0.12 7.41 -11.62
N SER A 204 0.42 8.62 -11.41
CA SER A 204 1.87 8.84 -11.37
C SER A 204 2.55 8.06 -10.26
N ILE A 205 1.95 7.99 -9.07
CA ILE A 205 2.47 7.21 -7.94
C ILE A 205 2.44 5.71 -8.25
N ILE A 206 1.34 5.21 -8.83
CA ILE A 206 1.21 3.80 -9.20
C ILE A 206 2.21 3.43 -10.31
N LEU A 207 2.36 4.27 -11.33
CA LEU A 207 3.35 4.05 -12.40
C LEU A 207 4.78 4.11 -11.88
N PHE A 208 5.08 5.01 -10.94
CA PHE A 208 6.40 5.04 -10.31
C PHE A 208 6.66 3.75 -9.50
N THR A 209 5.66 3.25 -8.76
CA THR A 209 5.72 1.95 -8.07
C THR A 209 5.96 0.81 -9.07
N LEU A 210 5.28 0.84 -10.23
CA LEU A 210 5.46 -0.13 -11.30
C LEU A 210 6.88 -0.10 -11.87
N VAL A 211 7.42 1.09 -12.14
CA VAL A 211 8.82 1.24 -12.61
C VAL A 211 9.80 0.64 -11.62
N LEU A 212 9.65 0.92 -10.32
CA LEU A 212 10.49 0.32 -9.28
C LEU A 212 10.38 -1.22 -9.29
N GLN A 213 9.18 -1.75 -9.51
CA GLN A 213 8.94 -3.19 -9.56
C GLN A 213 9.58 -3.85 -10.79
N VAL A 214 9.52 -3.19 -11.95
CA VAL A 214 10.08 -3.72 -13.21
C VAL A 214 11.60 -3.76 -13.17
N PHE A 215 12.23 -2.66 -12.79
CA PHE A 215 13.68 -2.48 -12.96
C PHE A 215 14.52 -2.97 -11.78
N PHE A 216 13.95 -3.03 -10.57
CA PHE A 216 14.73 -3.25 -9.36
C PHE A 216 14.30 -4.47 -8.53
N LEU A 217 13.19 -5.09 -8.78
CA LEU A 217 12.70 -6.32 -8.17
C LEU A 217 12.59 -7.43 -9.22
#